data_44801fb089902868933d938350285f26
#
_entry.id   44801fb089902868933d938350285f26
#
_cell.length_a   1.000
_cell.length_b   1.000
_cell.length_c   1.000
_cell.angle_alpha   90.00
_cell.angle_beta   90.00
_cell.angle_gamma   90.00
#
_symmetry.space_group_name_H-M   'P 1'
#
loop_
_entity.id
_entity.type
_entity.pdbx_description
1 polymer ?
#
loop_
_entity_poly.entity_id
_entity_poly.type
_entity_poly.pdbx_seq_one_letter_code
_entity_poly.pdbx_strand_id
1 'polypeptide(L)'
;MLLEALTYLVTPCPPIARRLGFSRELVSIISRHGRCRKAWAPHLENSRNVVRRAIKEAKNRRRVVVLGAGLGYDLPLADLAEAFEEVLLVDLVHGPGIRLAAWRNGNVRLVTHDVTECLGDLVEGRIPGPEQIAEPERFLGDPTVDLVVSLNIVSQLPALPGDFLEDQSGGNVGEETAAHVRYLTRFTGVVCVIGDLEREILAADGKLIETISALRGATLPWDGETWRWDIAPLGEEDPNYAVRNRVVGIPSISRARRVP
;
A
#
# COMPACT_ATOMS: atom_id res chain seq x y z
N MET A 1 14.87 2.42 -20.00
CA MET A 1 15.79 1.23 -19.97
C MET A 1 17.05 1.47 -19.14
N LEU A 2 17.96 2.43 -19.48
CA LEU A 2 19.19 2.62 -18.70
C LEU A 2 18.95 3.11 -17.26
N LEU A 3 18.06 4.08 -17.09
CA LEU A 3 17.67 4.61 -15.77
C LEU A 3 16.96 3.55 -14.92
N GLU A 4 16.13 2.73 -15.51
CA GLU A 4 15.43 1.61 -14.84
C GLU A 4 16.42 0.56 -14.35
N ALA A 5 17.36 0.17 -15.21
CA ALA A 5 18.42 -0.78 -14.83
C ALA A 5 19.30 -0.22 -13.70
N LEU A 6 19.66 1.06 -13.77
CA LEU A 6 20.40 1.72 -12.69
C LEU A 6 19.61 1.74 -11.39
N THR A 7 18.33 2.14 -11.46
CA THR A 7 17.44 2.16 -10.28
C THR A 7 17.32 0.78 -9.65
N TYR A 8 17.16 -0.27 -10.47
CA TYR A 8 17.11 -1.65 -10.01
C TYR A 8 18.39 -2.07 -9.27
N LEU A 9 19.55 -1.69 -9.79
CA LEU A 9 20.86 -2.06 -9.23
C LEU A 9 21.17 -1.31 -7.93
N VAL A 10 20.83 0.00 -7.86
CA VAL A 10 21.18 0.83 -6.70
C VAL A 10 20.14 0.81 -5.57
N THR A 11 18.94 0.27 -5.81
CA THR A 11 17.90 0.20 -4.77
C THR A 11 18.17 -1.01 -3.88
N PRO A 12 18.47 -0.81 -2.58
CA PRO A 12 18.61 -1.89 -1.63
C PRO A 12 17.28 -2.67 -1.52
N CYS A 13 17.37 -3.99 -1.70
CA CYS A 13 16.23 -4.89 -1.66
C CYS A 13 16.64 -6.19 -0.98
N PRO A 14 15.90 -6.65 0.05
CA PRO A 14 16.14 -7.96 0.66
C PRO A 14 16.13 -9.09 -0.38
N PRO A 15 16.96 -10.15 -0.22
CA PRO A 15 16.99 -11.25 -1.18
C PRO A 15 15.62 -11.87 -1.44
N ILE A 16 14.80 -12.04 -0.40
CA ILE A 16 13.45 -12.56 -0.49
C ILE A 16 12.54 -11.65 -1.35
N ALA A 17 12.54 -10.36 -1.09
CA ALA A 17 11.75 -9.39 -1.85
C ALA A 17 12.21 -9.31 -3.32
N ARG A 18 13.53 -9.43 -3.56
CA ARG A 18 14.08 -9.49 -4.92
C ARG A 18 13.62 -10.74 -5.67
N ARG A 19 13.63 -11.91 -5.00
CA ARG A 19 13.16 -13.18 -5.56
C ARG A 19 11.68 -13.13 -5.94
N LEU A 20 10.85 -12.50 -5.13
CA LEU A 20 9.41 -12.31 -5.36
C LEU A 20 9.07 -11.16 -6.33
N GLY A 21 10.07 -10.47 -6.90
CA GLY A 21 9.85 -9.46 -7.92
C GLY A 21 9.59 -8.03 -7.44
N PHE A 22 9.56 -7.75 -6.13
CA PHE A 22 9.26 -6.42 -5.57
C PHE A 22 10.15 -5.31 -6.14
N SER A 23 11.43 -5.59 -6.40
CA SER A 23 12.32 -4.60 -7.02
C SER A 23 11.98 -4.30 -8.48
N ARG A 24 11.45 -5.27 -9.23
CA ARG A 24 10.98 -5.07 -10.61
C ARG A 24 9.71 -4.25 -10.61
N GLU A 25 8.77 -4.58 -9.70
CA GLU A 25 7.51 -3.86 -9.55
C GLU A 25 7.76 -2.39 -9.16
N LEU A 26 8.66 -2.13 -8.22
CA LEU A 26 9.05 -0.77 -7.83
C LEU A 26 9.57 0.04 -9.03
N VAL A 27 10.43 -0.55 -9.87
CA VAL A 27 10.95 0.10 -11.08
C VAL A 27 9.84 0.34 -12.11
N SER A 28 8.91 -0.63 -12.26
CA SER A 28 7.72 -0.50 -13.12
C SER A 28 6.84 0.67 -12.69
N ILE A 29 6.58 0.81 -11.38
CA ILE A 29 5.79 1.93 -10.83
C ILE A 29 6.48 3.27 -11.07
N ILE A 30 7.81 3.36 -10.88
CA ILE A 30 8.56 4.60 -11.16
C ILE A 30 8.41 5.00 -12.63
N SER A 31 8.57 4.06 -13.55
CA SER A 31 8.48 4.30 -14.98
C SER A 31 7.06 4.72 -15.39
N ARG A 32 6.04 4.02 -14.88
CA ARG A 32 4.63 4.33 -15.12
C ARG A 32 4.25 5.70 -14.55
N HIS A 33 4.68 6.02 -13.33
CA HIS A 33 4.46 7.34 -12.74
C HIS A 33 5.05 8.45 -13.62
N GLY A 34 6.24 8.24 -14.20
CA GLY A 34 6.84 9.18 -15.13
C GLY A 34 5.96 9.47 -16.35
N ARG A 35 5.40 8.42 -16.97
CA ARG A 35 4.53 8.50 -18.15
C ARG A 35 3.13 9.02 -17.81
N CYS A 36 2.55 8.55 -16.69
CA CYS A 36 1.16 8.83 -16.29
C CYS A 36 1.03 9.95 -15.27
N ARG A 37 2.07 10.79 -15.07
CA ARG A 37 2.15 11.79 -14.00
C ARG A 37 0.91 12.68 -13.89
N LYS A 38 0.34 13.11 -15.03
CA LYS A 38 -0.87 13.95 -15.04
C LYS A 38 -2.11 13.19 -14.59
N ALA A 39 -2.27 11.95 -15.05
CA ALA A 39 -3.39 11.09 -14.70
C ALA A 39 -3.36 10.68 -13.21
N TRP A 40 -2.16 10.50 -12.65
CA TRP A 40 -1.99 10.12 -11.25
C TRP A 40 -2.12 11.29 -10.27
N ALA A 41 -1.90 12.53 -10.70
CA ALA A 41 -1.86 13.69 -9.81
C ALA A 41 -3.12 13.84 -8.91
N PRO A 42 -4.36 13.65 -9.41
CA PRO A 42 -5.55 13.73 -8.56
C PRO A 42 -5.58 12.65 -7.47
N HIS A 43 -5.22 11.40 -7.81
CA HIS A 43 -5.14 10.31 -6.84
C HIS A 43 -4.11 10.58 -5.76
N LEU A 44 -2.89 10.97 -6.15
CA LEU A 44 -1.82 11.26 -5.21
C LEU A 44 -2.20 12.37 -4.23
N GLU A 45 -2.90 13.42 -4.72
CA GLU A 45 -3.33 14.51 -3.85
C GLU A 45 -4.50 14.10 -2.94
N ASN A 46 -5.46 13.32 -3.42
CA ASN A 46 -6.53 12.75 -2.58
C ASN A 46 -5.96 11.91 -1.45
N SER A 47 -5.01 11.01 -1.76
CA SER A 47 -4.34 10.17 -0.76
C SER A 47 -3.63 11.01 0.30
N ARG A 48 -2.86 12.03 -0.11
CA ARG A 48 -2.21 12.95 0.81
C ARG A 48 -3.21 13.69 1.69
N ASN A 49 -4.35 14.09 1.15
CA ASN A 49 -5.39 14.80 1.90
C ASN A 49 -6.07 13.91 2.94
N VAL A 50 -6.25 12.61 2.65
CA VAL A 50 -6.72 11.62 3.64
C VAL A 50 -5.73 11.54 4.81
N VAL A 51 -4.43 11.41 4.52
CA VAL A 51 -3.38 11.35 5.56
C VAL A 51 -3.31 12.65 6.36
N ARG A 52 -3.41 13.82 5.73
CA ARG A 52 -3.45 15.11 6.44
C ARG A 52 -4.63 15.21 7.41
N ARG A 53 -5.79 14.64 7.05
CA ARG A 53 -6.93 14.55 7.98
C ARG A 53 -6.64 13.59 9.13
N ALA A 54 -6.02 12.45 8.87
CA ALA A 54 -5.61 11.52 9.92
C ALA A 54 -4.61 12.18 10.90
N ILE A 55 -3.66 12.98 10.42
CA ILE A 55 -2.76 13.78 11.26
C ILE A 55 -3.55 14.68 12.21
N LYS A 56 -4.63 15.33 11.75
CA LYS A 56 -5.47 16.21 12.58
C LYS A 56 -6.24 15.45 13.66
N GLU A 57 -6.58 14.18 13.41
CA GLU A 57 -7.28 13.31 14.36
C GLU A 57 -6.36 12.78 15.48
N ALA A 58 -5.06 12.68 15.24
CA ALA A 58 -4.10 12.23 16.24
C ALA A 58 -3.95 13.27 17.35
N LYS A 59 -4.30 12.88 18.60
CA LYS A 59 -4.22 13.76 19.77
C LYS A 59 -2.78 13.95 20.23
N ASN A 60 -2.00 12.88 20.24
CA ASN A 60 -0.57 12.88 20.52
C ASN A 60 0.19 12.74 19.21
N ARG A 61 1.47 13.10 19.23
CA ARG A 61 2.30 13.20 18.03
C ARG A 61 3.70 12.64 18.23
N ARG A 62 3.80 11.56 19.01
CA ARG A 62 5.07 10.91 19.32
C ARG A 62 5.57 10.11 18.13
N ARG A 63 4.78 9.14 17.67
CA ARG A 63 5.19 8.26 16.58
C ARG A 63 4.07 8.01 15.58
N VAL A 64 4.40 8.08 14.30
CA VAL A 64 3.57 7.57 13.20
C VAL A 64 4.25 6.40 12.52
N VAL A 65 3.46 5.36 12.22
CA VAL A 65 3.88 4.19 11.43
C VAL A 65 3.15 4.23 10.10
N VAL A 66 3.89 4.28 9.00
CA VAL A 66 3.34 4.22 7.63
C VAL A 66 3.69 2.86 7.05
N LEU A 67 2.70 2.00 6.89
CA LEU A 67 2.80 0.69 6.26
C LEU A 67 2.56 0.86 4.75
N GLY A 68 3.47 0.36 3.91
CA GLY A 68 3.42 0.52 2.45
C GLY A 68 4.03 1.83 1.96
N ALA A 69 5.09 2.31 2.62
CA ALA A 69 5.71 3.60 2.29
C ALA A 69 6.45 3.63 0.94
N GLY A 70 6.90 2.50 0.44
CA GLY A 70 7.53 2.23 -0.86
C GLY A 70 8.22 3.38 -1.57
N LEU A 71 7.49 4.02 -2.48
CA LEU A 71 7.97 5.19 -3.23
C LEU A 71 7.57 6.53 -2.59
N GLY A 72 6.54 6.54 -1.71
CA GLY A 72 6.06 7.71 -1.00
C GLY A 72 5.44 8.81 -1.87
N TYR A 73 5.00 8.49 -3.09
CA TYR A 73 4.40 9.47 -4.00
C TYR A 73 3.08 10.05 -3.48
N ASP A 74 2.30 9.25 -2.81
CA ASP A 74 0.98 9.52 -2.23
C ASP A 74 1.04 9.90 -0.73
N LEU A 75 2.25 10.03 -0.18
CA LEU A 75 2.48 10.38 1.22
C LEU A 75 2.82 11.86 1.38
N PRO A 76 2.18 12.61 2.31
CA PRO A 76 2.57 13.97 2.65
C PRO A 76 3.69 13.93 3.70
N LEU A 77 4.90 13.46 3.29
CA LEU A 77 6.00 13.19 4.20
C LEU A 77 6.44 14.44 4.98
N ALA A 78 6.43 15.62 4.36
CA ALA A 78 6.79 16.87 5.04
C ALA A 78 5.81 17.17 6.19
N ASP A 79 4.49 17.01 5.95
CA ASP A 79 3.45 17.23 6.97
C ASP A 79 3.58 16.21 8.12
N LEU A 80 3.95 14.97 7.83
CA LEU A 80 4.21 13.94 8.84
C LEU A 80 5.46 14.25 9.66
N ALA A 81 6.57 14.63 8.99
CA ALA A 81 7.83 14.95 9.66
C ALA A 81 7.71 16.21 10.54
N GLU A 82 6.90 17.18 10.15
CA GLU A 82 6.61 18.36 10.96
C GLU A 82 5.70 18.02 12.16
N ALA A 83 4.75 17.10 11.97
CA ALA A 83 3.73 16.82 12.96
C ALA A 83 4.18 15.86 14.06
N PHE A 84 5.07 14.90 13.79
CA PHE A 84 5.43 13.82 14.70
C PHE A 84 6.89 13.87 15.14
N GLU A 85 7.15 13.43 16.37
CA GLU A 85 8.51 13.30 16.90
C GLU A 85 9.31 12.23 16.12
N GLU A 86 8.65 11.15 15.68
CA GLU A 86 9.25 10.09 14.88
C GLU A 86 8.28 9.56 13.81
N VAL A 87 8.79 9.39 12.59
CA VAL A 87 8.08 8.84 11.42
C VAL A 87 8.77 7.56 10.99
N LEU A 88 8.08 6.43 11.11
CA LEU A 88 8.55 5.13 10.64
C LEU A 88 7.92 4.82 9.29
N LEU A 89 8.73 4.73 8.25
CA LEU A 89 8.34 4.36 6.91
C LEU A 89 8.64 2.88 6.69
N VAL A 90 7.60 2.07 6.71
CA VAL A 90 7.70 0.59 6.69
C VAL A 90 7.34 0.06 5.31
N ASP A 91 8.26 -0.68 4.71
CA ASP A 91 8.07 -1.38 3.45
C ASP A 91 9.18 -2.43 3.26
N LEU A 92 8.99 -3.37 2.33
CA LEU A 92 10.06 -4.30 1.92
C LEU A 92 11.15 -3.60 1.11
N VAL A 93 10.76 -2.61 0.28
CA VAL A 93 11.67 -1.90 -0.62
C VAL A 93 11.35 -0.41 -0.61
N HIS A 94 12.35 0.40 -0.30
CA HIS A 94 12.23 1.85 -0.33
C HIS A 94 12.92 2.43 -1.57
N GLY A 95 12.19 3.17 -2.38
CA GLY A 95 12.72 3.81 -3.58
C GLY A 95 13.72 4.94 -3.31
N PRO A 96 14.51 5.36 -4.31
CA PRO A 96 15.56 6.35 -4.13
C PRO A 96 15.04 7.70 -3.60
N GLY A 97 13.86 8.14 -4.06
CA GLY A 97 13.25 9.41 -3.64
C GLY A 97 12.91 9.46 -2.17
N ILE A 98 12.21 8.43 -1.64
CA ILE A 98 11.83 8.36 -0.24
C ILE A 98 13.04 8.17 0.68
N ARG A 99 14.08 7.46 0.22
CA ARG A 99 15.35 7.31 0.93
C ARG A 99 16.06 8.65 1.11
N LEU A 100 16.14 9.44 0.03
CA LEU A 100 16.73 10.78 0.08
C LEU A 100 15.91 11.71 0.99
N ALA A 101 14.58 11.63 0.92
CA ALA A 101 13.70 12.42 1.77
C ALA A 101 13.86 12.04 3.24
N ALA A 102 13.95 10.75 3.58
CA ALA A 102 14.21 10.28 4.94
C ALA A 102 15.57 10.76 5.46
N TRP A 103 16.62 10.70 4.62
CA TRP A 103 17.95 11.18 5.02
C TRP A 103 17.96 12.68 5.34
N ARG A 104 17.13 13.48 4.65
CA ARG A 104 17.02 14.94 4.88
C ARG A 104 16.23 15.30 6.14
N ASN A 105 15.44 14.40 6.67
CA ASN A 105 14.58 14.62 7.83
C ASN A 105 15.09 13.80 9.02
N GLY A 106 15.60 14.47 10.05
CA GLY A 106 16.26 13.83 11.20
C GLY A 106 15.37 12.88 12.02
N ASN A 107 14.05 13.03 11.91
CA ASN A 107 13.05 12.22 12.63
C ASN A 107 12.37 11.15 11.75
N VAL A 108 12.78 11.00 10.47
CA VAL A 108 12.23 9.97 9.58
C VAL A 108 13.15 8.77 9.52
N ARG A 109 12.60 7.58 9.73
CA ARG A 109 13.31 6.29 9.70
C ARG A 109 12.70 5.36 8.66
N LEU A 110 13.55 4.70 7.89
CA LEU A 110 13.14 3.61 6.99
C LEU A 110 13.23 2.29 7.74
N VAL A 111 12.16 1.53 7.74
CA VAL A 111 12.06 0.21 8.35
C VAL A 111 11.79 -0.82 7.26
N THR A 112 12.79 -1.63 6.93
CA THR A 112 12.60 -2.75 6.01
C THR A 112 11.92 -3.89 6.76
N HIS A 113 10.65 -4.15 6.44
CA HIS A 113 9.85 -5.16 7.10
C HIS A 113 8.72 -5.66 6.20
N ASP A 114 8.46 -6.96 6.30
CA ASP A 114 7.28 -7.59 5.72
C ASP A 114 6.06 -7.29 6.60
N VAL A 115 5.13 -6.51 6.07
CA VAL A 115 3.92 -6.11 6.81
C VAL A 115 2.92 -7.25 7.03
N THR A 116 3.11 -8.39 6.34
CA THR A 116 2.30 -9.61 6.51
C THR A 116 2.91 -10.56 7.54
N GLU A 117 4.22 -10.45 7.79
CA GLU A 117 5.02 -11.36 8.61
C GLU A 117 4.98 -12.84 8.14
N CYS A 118 4.54 -13.10 6.90
CA CYS A 118 4.39 -14.46 6.36
C CYS A 118 5.22 -14.77 5.11
N LEU A 119 5.85 -13.77 4.47
CA LEU A 119 6.60 -13.99 3.22
C LEU A 119 7.73 -15.01 3.34
N GLY A 120 8.33 -15.15 4.52
CA GLY A 120 9.35 -16.17 4.77
C GLY A 120 8.82 -17.59 4.57
N ASP A 121 7.66 -17.87 5.13
CA ASP A 121 6.99 -19.15 5.03
C ASP A 121 6.54 -19.46 3.61
N LEU A 122 5.98 -18.44 2.91
CA LEU A 122 5.57 -18.58 1.52
C LEU A 122 6.73 -18.97 0.59
N VAL A 123 7.89 -18.33 0.76
CA VAL A 123 9.09 -18.62 -0.09
C VAL A 123 9.67 -20.00 0.20
N GLU A 124 9.50 -20.51 1.40
CA GLU A 124 9.91 -21.87 1.79
C GLU A 124 8.87 -22.94 1.41
N GLY A 125 7.79 -22.53 0.71
CA GLY A 125 6.72 -23.44 0.29
C GLY A 125 5.79 -23.88 1.43
N ARG A 126 5.89 -23.23 2.58
CA ARG A 126 4.96 -23.40 3.68
C ARG A 126 3.79 -22.44 3.47
N ILE A 127 2.81 -22.89 2.68
CA ILE A 127 1.58 -22.13 2.43
C ILE A 127 0.63 -22.44 3.58
N PRO A 128 0.40 -21.48 4.51
CA PRO A 128 -0.56 -21.70 5.57
C PRO A 128 -1.97 -21.84 4.97
N GLY A 129 -2.75 -22.77 5.48
CA GLY A 129 -4.18 -22.79 5.17
C GLY A 129 -4.85 -21.49 5.62
N PRO A 130 -6.06 -21.16 5.12
CA PRO A 130 -6.74 -19.88 5.41
C PRO A 130 -6.87 -19.59 6.92
N GLU A 131 -7.11 -20.64 7.72
CA GLU A 131 -7.22 -20.53 9.19
C GLU A 131 -5.86 -20.41 9.91
N GLN A 132 -4.74 -20.52 9.19
CA GLN A 132 -3.38 -20.52 9.73
C GLN A 132 -2.62 -19.23 9.43
N ILE A 133 -3.22 -18.29 8.67
CA ILE A 133 -2.59 -17.01 8.40
C ILE A 133 -2.57 -16.20 9.69
N ALA A 134 -1.38 -16.07 10.26
CA ALA A 134 -1.17 -15.30 11.49
C ALA A 134 -1.43 -13.81 11.24
N GLU A 135 -2.01 -13.14 12.22
CA GLU A 135 -2.10 -11.68 12.20
C GLU A 135 -0.72 -11.09 12.49
N PRO A 136 -0.30 -10.03 11.78
CA PRO A 136 0.92 -9.31 12.12
C PRO A 136 0.87 -8.79 13.56
N GLU A 137 2.04 -8.72 14.22
CA GLU A 137 2.11 -8.27 15.61
C GLU A 137 3.00 -7.04 15.80
N ARG A 138 3.86 -6.76 14.86
CA ARG A 138 4.81 -5.65 14.97
C ARG A 138 4.09 -4.32 15.21
N PHE A 139 4.66 -3.50 16.07
CA PHE A 139 4.16 -2.19 16.49
C PHE A 139 2.92 -2.20 17.40
N LEU A 140 2.18 -3.31 17.58
CA LEU A 140 0.98 -3.34 18.43
C LEU A 140 1.25 -3.05 19.90
N GLY A 141 2.38 -3.51 20.44
CA GLY A 141 2.76 -3.31 21.84
C GLY A 141 3.40 -1.93 22.14
N ASP A 142 3.56 -1.08 21.15
CA ASP A 142 4.20 0.22 21.30
C ASP A 142 3.17 1.31 21.66
N PRO A 143 3.13 1.78 22.91
CA PRO A 143 2.16 2.78 23.34
C PRO A 143 2.45 4.18 22.79
N THR A 144 3.58 4.37 22.11
CA THR A 144 3.94 5.65 21.49
C THR A 144 3.41 5.79 20.06
N VAL A 145 2.86 4.74 19.46
CA VAL A 145 2.24 4.79 18.12
C VAL A 145 0.90 5.50 18.21
N ASP A 146 0.88 6.76 17.82
CA ASP A 146 -0.30 7.63 17.90
C ASP A 146 -1.07 7.67 16.55
N LEU A 147 -0.41 7.32 15.45
CA LEU A 147 -1.02 7.20 14.12
C LEU A 147 -0.41 6.00 13.35
N VAL A 148 -1.28 5.21 12.75
CA VAL A 148 -0.92 4.20 11.74
C VAL A 148 -1.55 4.58 10.41
N VAL A 149 -0.78 4.54 9.34
CA VAL A 149 -1.27 4.73 7.97
C VAL A 149 -1.02 3.43 7.20
N SER A 150 -2.09 2.74 6.82
CA SER A 150 -2.04 1.61 5.87
C SER A 150 -2.25 2.19 4.47
N LEU A 151 -1.17 2.26 3.69
CA LEU A 151 -1.12 2.94 2.39
C LEU A 151 -1.06 1.90 1.28
N ASN A 152 -2.17 1.69 0.60
CA ASN A 152 -2.38 0.72 -0.48
C ASN A 152 -2.14 -0.76 -0.13
N ILE A 153 -1.78 -1.08 1.13
CA ILE A 153 -1.46 -2.45 1.57
C ILE A 153 -2.66 -3.38 1.36
N VAL A 154 -3.86 -2.98 1.77
CA VAL A 154 -5.07 -3.84 1.71
C VAL A 154 -5.39 -4.38 0.32
N SER A 155 -4.96 -3.68 -0.74
CA SER A 155 -5.16 -4.09 -2.13
C SER A 155 -3.92 -4.71 -2.78
N GLN A 156 -2.75 -4.52 -2.17
CA GLN A 156 -1.48 -5.07 -2.69
C GLN A 156 -1.15 -6.44 -2.09
N LEU A 157 -1.62 -6.74 -0.88
CA LEU A 157 -1.38 -8.03 -0.23
C LEU A 157 -1.84 -9.22 -1.09
N PRO A 158 -3.01 -9.17 -1.75
CA PRO A 158 -3.43 -10.26 -2.61
C PRO A 158 -2.67 -10.36 -3.95
N ALA A 159 -2.01 -9.28 -4.38
CA ALA A 159 -1.49 -9.21 -5.75
C ALA A 159 -0.15 -9.92 -5.93
N LEU A 160 0.77 -9.84 -4.97
CA LEU A 160 2.14 -10.35 -5.10
C LEU A 160 2.30 -11.82 -4.65
N PRO A 161 1.75 -12.23 -3.50
CA PRO A 161 1.61 -13.65 -3.19
C PRO A 161 0.60 -14.34 -4.10
N GLY A 162 -0.42 -13.63 -4.60
CA GLY A 162 -1.49 -14.16 -5.41
C GLY A 162 -1.02 -14.83 -6.68
N ASP A 163 -0.19 -14.15 -7.46
CA ASP A 163 0.38 -14.72 -8.70
C ASP A 163 1.25 -15.96 -8.42
N PHE A 164 1.92 -16.00 -7.26
CA PHE A 164 2.72 -17.13 -6.82
C PHE A 164 1.85 -18.26 -6.21
N LEU A 165 0.74 -17.90 -5.55
CA LEU A 165 -0.15 -18.82 -4.87
C LEU A 165 -1.25 -19.38 -5.79
N GLU A 166 -1.75 -18.62 -6.76
CA GLU A 166 -2.70 -19.11 -7.77
C GLU A 166 -2.11 -20.25 -8.59
N ASP A 167 -0.80 -20.22 -8.82
CA ASP A 167 -0.07 -21.30 -9.51
C ASP A 167 0.07 -22.58 -8.65
N GLN A 168 -0.07 -22.48 -7.31
CA GLN A 168 0.25 -23.56 -6.39
C GLN A 168 -0.91 -24.07 -5.51
N SER A 169 -1.96 -23.30 -5.23
CA SER A 169 -2.87 -23.67 -4.14
C SER A 169 -4.36 -23.54 -4.39
N GLY A 170 -4.83 -22.85 -5.42
CA GLY A 170 -6.27 -22.51 -5.55
C GLY A 170 -6.83 -21.81 -4.28
N GLY A 171 -5.96 -21.21 -3.46
CA GLY A 171 -6.21 -20.81 -2.09
C GLY A 171 -6.79 -19.40 -1.96
N ASN A 172 -7.32 -19.13 -0.79
CA ASN A 172 -8.09 -17.96 -0.41
C ASN A 172 -7.19 -16.71 -0.27
N VAL A 173 -6.89 -16.06 -1.38
CA VAL A 173 -5.99 -14.88 -1.49
C VAL A 173 -6.51 -13.65 -0.72
N GLY A 174 -7.77 -13.66 -0.26
CA GLY A 174 -8.36 -12.58 0.53
C GLY A 174 -8.06 -12.65 2.02
N GLU A 175 -7.55 -13.79 2.53
CA GLU A 175 -7.36 -13.96 3.98
C GLU A 175 -6.19 -13.11 4.53
N GLU A 176 -5.13 -12.87 3.75
CA GLU A 176 -4.07 -11.95 4.16
C GLU A 176 -4.58 -10.52 4.32
N THR A 177 -5.46 -10.08 3.41
CA THR A 177 -6.13 -8.79 3.55
C THR A 177 -7.01 -8.76 4.80
N ALA A 178 -7.76 -9.83 5.08
CA ALA A 178 -8.60 -9.94 6.27
C ALA A 178 -7.74 -9.93 7.56
N ALA A 179 -6.62 -10.65 7.58
CA ALA A 179 -5.66 -10.64 8.70
C ALA A 179 -5.09 -9.23 8.93
N HIS A 180 -4.71 -8.54 7.86
CA HIS A 180 -4.25 -7.15 7.95
C HIS A 180 -5.34 -6.20 8.46
N VAL A 181 -6.59 -6.35 8.03
CA VAL A 181 -7.73 -5.58 8.55
C VAL A 181 -7.91 -5.83 10.05
N ARG A 182 -7.84 -7.08 10.52
CA ARG A 182 -7.90 -7.42 11.95
C ARG A 182 -6.74 -6.79 12.72
N TYR A 183 -5.52 -6.90 12.20
CA TYR A 183 -4.33 -6.24 12.77
C TYR A 183 -4.53 -4.73 12.95
N LEU A 184 -5.06 -4.04 11.94
CA LEU A 184 -5.31 -2.60 12.03
C LEU A 184 -6.32 -2.24 13.14
N THR A 185 -7.28 -3.10 13.46
CA THR A 185 -8.26 -2.84 14.53
C THR A 185 -7.69 -2.93 15.95
N ARG A 186 -6.49 -3.49 16.11
CA ARG A 186 -5.83 -3.69 17.42
C ARG A 186 -5.03 -2.47 17.88
N PHE A 187 -4.78 -1.51 17.02
CA PHE A 187 -4.08 -0.27 17.42
C PHE A 187 -4.99 0.64 18.25
N THR A 188 -4.41 1.25 19.30
CA THR A 188 -5.10 2.21 20.15
C THR A 188 -5.03 3.63 19.63
N GLY A 189 -4.06 3.94 18.76
CA GLY A 189 -3.92 5.21 18.06
C GLY A 189 -4.92 5.40 16.93
N VAL A 190 -4.80 6.50 16.21
CA VAL A 190 -5.56 6.73 14.99
C VAL A 190 -5.07 5.77 13.91
N VAL A 191 -5.99 5.13 13.18
CA VAL A 191 -5.66 4.27 12.05
C VAL A 191 -6.29 4.84 10.79
N CYS A 192 -5.45 5.19 9.83
CA CYS A 192 -5.82 5.67 8.50
C CYS A 192 -5.65 4.52 7.49
N VAL A 193 -6.62 4.35 6.61
CA VAL A 193 -6.57 3.32 5.55
C VAL A 193 -6.79 3.97 4.20
N ILE A 194 -5.92 3.64 3.24
CA ILE A 194 -6.08 3.97 1.82
C ILE A 194 -5.83 2.70 1.03
N GLY A 195 -6.69 2.40 0.06
CA GLY A 195 -6.50 1.22 -0.79
C GLY A 195 -7.50 1.15 -1.94
N ASP A 196 -7.19 0.31 -2.91
CA ASP A 196 -8.08 0.05 -4.03
C ASP A 196 -9.20 -0.90 -3.61
N LEU A 197 -10.43 -0.62 -4.03
CA LEU A 197 -11.59 -1.50 -3.86
C LEU A 197 -11.81 -2.36 -5.10
N GLU A 198 -11.67 -1.74 -6.27
CA GLU A 198 -11.98 -2.34 -7.55
C GLU A 198 -11.01 -1.85 -8.62
N ARG A 199 -10.77 -2.71 -9.59
CA ARG A 199 -10.07 -2.42 -10.84
C ARG A 199 -11.08 -2.49 -11.99
N GLU A 200 -11.33 -1.35 -12.63
CA GLU A 200 -12.20 -1.20 -13.80
C GLU A 200 -11.36 -1.27 -15.08
N ILE A 201 -11.75 -2.13 -16.02
CA ILE A 201 -11.17 -2.19 -17.38
C ILE A 201 -12.14 -1.48 -18.32
N LEU A 202 -11.65 -0.47 -19.03
CA LEU A 202 -12.45 0.40 -19.90
C LEU A 202 -12.00 0.26 -21.33
N ALA A 203 -12.94 0.06 -22.25
CA ALA A 203 -12.67 0.07 -23.70
C ALA A 203 -12.15 1.44 -24.16
N ALA A 204 -11.63 1.51 -25.39
CA ALA A 204 -11.13 2.76 -25.98
C ALA A 204 -12.21 3.87 -26.09
N ASP A 205 -13.49 3.49 -26.17
CA ASP A 205 -14.63 4.42 -26.15
C ASP A 205 -15.07 4.82 -24.73
N GLY A 206 -14.37 4.35 -23.69
CA GLY A 206 -14.64 4.63 -22.27
C GLY A 206 -15.71 3.75 -21.63
N LYS A 207 -16.29 2.77 -22.37
CA LYS A 207 -17.25 1.83 -21.78
C LYS A 207 -16.56 0.85 -20.85
N LEU A 208 -17.24 0.53 -19.73
CA LEU A 208 -16.79 -0.50 -18.80
C LEU A 208 -16.88 -1.88 -19.46
N ILE A 209 -15.76 -2.59 -19.52
CA ILE A 209 -15.65 -3.99 -19.97
C ILE A 209 -15.82 -4.92 -18.79
N GLU A 210 -15.06 -4.67 -17.71
CA GLU A 210 -14.96 -5.58 -16.58
C GLU A 210 -14.67 -4.80 -15.29
N THR A 211 -15.15 -5.33 -14.17
CA THR A 211 -14.78 -4.88 -12.82
C THR A 211 -14.25 -6.06 -12.02
N ILE A 212 -13.05 -5.91 -11.48
CA ILE A 212 -12.37 -6.93 -10.69
C ILE A 212 -12.20 -6.39 -9.27
N SER A 213 -12.56 -7.19 -8.25
CA SER A 213 -12.31 -6.83 -6.86
C SER A 213 -10.80 -6.79 -6.57
N ALA A 214 -10.31 -5.64 -6.10
CA ALA A 214 -8.92 -5.52 -5.68
C ALA A 214 -8.65 -6.22 -4.33
N LEU A 215 -9.71 -6.47 -3.55
CA LEU A 215 -9.63 -7.11 -2.24
C LEU A 215 -9.78 -8.64 -2.31
N ARG A 216 -9.99 -9.20 -3.49
CA ARG A 216 -10.08 -10.66 -3.76
C ARG A 216 -10.96 -11.43 -2.76
N GLY A 217 -12.13 -10.92 -2.46
CA GLY A 217 -13.11 -11.54 -1.55
C GLY A 217 -13.03 -11.06 -0.10
N ALA A 218 -11.99 -10.37 0.30
CA ALA A 218 -11.99 -9.65 1.56
C ALA A 218 -12.89 -8.41 1.50
N THR A 219 -13.31 -7.93 2.67
CA THR A 219 -14.12 -6.72 2.81
C THR A 219 -13.46 -5.73 3.75
N LEU A 220 -13.60 -4.44 3.47
CA LEU A 220 -13.27 -3.39 4.43
C LEU A 220 -14.54 -3.07 5.24
N PRO A 221 -14.52 -3.25 6.57
CA PRO A 221 -15.72 -3.05 7.40
C PRO A 221 -15.98 -1.58 7.72
N TRP A 222 -15.38 -0.65 7.00
CA TRP A 222 -15.49 0.78 7.23
C TRP A 222 -15.85 1.52 5.94
N ASP A 223 -16.76 2.47 6.07
CA ASP A 223 -17.11 3.41 5.00
C ASP A 223 -16.06 4.52 4.91
N GLY A 224 -15.83 5.03 3.70
CA GLY A 224 -14.84 6.08 3.43
C GLY A 224 -15.19 6.90 2.20
N GLU A 225 -14.45 7.97 1.98
CA GLU A 225 -14.55 8.68 0.72
C GLU A 225 -13.94 7.86 -0.41
N THR A 226 -14.52 7.91 -1.57
CA THR A 226 -14.02 7.17 -2.74
C THR A 226 -13.72 8.11 -3.89
N TRP A 227 -12.70 7.75 -4.69
CA TRP A 227 -12.37 8.43 -5.93
C TRP A 227 -11.86 7.44 -6.97
N ARG A 228 -11.73 7.91 -8.21
CA ARG A 228 -11.17 7.14 -9.30
C ARG A 228 -9.72 7.53 -9.54
N TRP A 229 -8.89 6.53 -9.81
CA TRP A 229 -7.50 6.65 -10.17
C TRP A 229 -7.26 6.03 -11.54
N ASP A 230 -6.98 6.84 -12.56
CA ASP A 230 -6.58 6.37 -13.89
C ASP A 230 -5.13 5.86 -13.80
N ILE A 231 -4.97 4.61 -13.33
CA ILE A 231 -3.65 3.99 -13.07
C ILE A 231 -2.92 3.69 -14.37
N ALA A 232 -3.63 3.24 -15.41
CA ALA A 232 -3.11 3.04 -16.74
C ALA A 232 -4.09 3.63 -17.78
N PRO A 233 -3.89 4.87 -18.22
CA PRO A 233 -4.65 5.45 -19.33
C PRO A 233 -4.52 4.62 -20.60
N LEU A 234 -5.45 4.82 -21.53
CA LEU A 234 -5.43 4.14 -22.83
C LEU A 234 -4.05 4.25 -23.50
N GLY A 235 -3.52 3.11 -23.92
CA GLY A 235 -2.19 3.00 -24.54
C GLY A 235 -1.03 2.85 -23.56
N GLU A 236 -1.26 2.87 -22.24
CA GLU A 236 -0.20 2.64 -21.25
C GLU A 236 0.11 1.14 -21.07
N GLU A 237 -0.88 0.30 -20.84
CA GLU A 237 -0.75 -1.15 -20.75
C GLU A 237 -1.12 -1.82 -22.07
N ASP A 238 -2.19 -1.36 -22.72
CA ASP A 238 -2.71 -1.90 -23.97
C ASP A 238 -3.32 -0.78 -24.84
N PRO A 239 -3.19 -0.83 -26.17
CA PRO A 239 -3.76 0.17 -27.07
C PRO A 239 -5.30 0.17 -27.11
N ASN A 240 -5.96 -0.91 -26.67
CA ASN A 240 -7.40 -1.10 -26.79
C ASN A 240 -8.17 -0.83 -25.49
N TYR A 241 -7.49 -0.79 -24.34
CA TYR A 241 -8.17 -0.55 -23.07
C TYR A 241 -7.36 0.36 -22.13
N ALA A 242 -8.08 0.97 -21.20
CA ALA A 242 -7.53 1.71 -20.07
C ALA A 242 -7.86 0.99 -18.78
N VAL A 243 -7.06 1.21 -17.74
CA VAL A 243 -7.31 0.68 -16.40
C VAL A 243 -7.49 1.80 -15.41
N ARG A 244 -8.54 1.70 -14.60
CA ARG A 244 -8.91 2.64 -13.56
C ARG A 244 -9.21 1.91 -12.27
N ASN A 245 -8.65 2.37 -11.17
CA ASN A 245 -8.99 1.84 -9.86
C ASN A 245 -10.04 2.73 -9.15
N ARG A 246 -10.94 2.11 -8.42
CA ARG A 246 -11.80 2.78 -7.43
C ARG A 246 -11.11 2.67 -6.07
N VAL A 247 -10.68 3.80 -5.54
CA VAL A 247 -9.90 3.92 -4.30
C VAL A 247 -10.79 4.37 -3.16
N VAL A 248 -10.53 3.87 -1.95
CA VAL A 248 -11.14 4.35 -0.71
C VAL A 248 -10.09 5.01 0.18
N GLY A 249 -10.49 6.09 0.85
CA GLY A 249 -9.70 6.76 1.87
C GLY A 249 -10.49 6.93 3.16
N ILE A 250 -9.94 6.43 4.26
CA ILE A 250 -10.53 6.41 5.59
C ILE A 250 -9.54 7.09 6.55
N PRO A 251 -9.74 8.36 6.91
CA PRO A 251 -8.79 9.09 7.78
C PRO A 251 -8.69 8.49 9.19
N SER A 252 -9.78 7.87 9.69
CA SER A 252 -9.80 7.22 11.00
C SER A 252 -10.86 6.13 11.04
N ILE A 253 -10.43 4.87 11.17
CA ILE A 253 -11.36 3.73 11.25
C ILE A 253 -12.28 3.78 12.47
N SER A 254 -11.83 4.37 13.58
CA SER A 254 -12.62 4.51 14.80
C SER A 254 -13.79 5.50 14.66
N ARG A 255 -13.73 6.40 13.69
CA ARG A 255 -14.78 7.39 13.37
C ARG A 255 -15.58 7.02 12.13
N ALA A 256 -15.10 6.10 11.34
CA ALA A 256 -15.78 5.65 10.15
C ALA A 256 -17.05 4.85 10.51
N ARG A 257 -18.09 4.98 9.70
CA ARG A 257 -19.29 4.13 9.81
C ARG A 257 -18.90 2.69 9.48
N ARG A 258 -19.30 1.74 10.30
CA ARG A 258 -19.16 0.31 9.96
C ARG A 258 -20.16 -0.06 8.87
N VAL A 259 -19.66 -0.78 7.87
CA VAL A 259 -20.48 -1.41 6.83
C VAL A 259 -20.75 -2.85 7.29
N PRO A 260 -21.99 -3.36 7.11
CA PRO A 260 -22.34 -4.73 7.50
C PRO A 260 -21.52 -5.79 6.78
#